data_ee76723c25a82464d7d6352d31a93436
#
_entry.id   ee76723c25a82464d7d6352d31a93436
#
_cell.length_a   1.000
_cell.length_b   1.000
_cell.length_c   1.000
_cell.angle_alpha   90.00
_cell.angle_beta   90.00
_cell.angle_gamma   90.00
#
_symmetry.space_group_name_H-M   'P 1'
#
loop_
_entity.id
_entity.type
_entity.pdbx_description
1 polymer ?
#
loop_
_entity_poly.entity_id
_entity_poly.type
_entity_poly.pdbx_seq_one_letter_code
_entity_poly.pdbx_strand_id
1 'polypeptide(L)'
;MVKKYLILAFLCILFFSQPGNSAEKGDELIIREIEDTFAEDILTSNEIYKKRKFYRKYPNKFEAGPAKLFLFHSNPELTLKTIFGDENYPKINKQNSSELIEALKNTFRRYAYEWLDSNLNTDLKLHKINVLDDNNAILIVERDMKIIPDLDLKLFVHKTDLGWKVFDFGFWDFRYTRMKRRNYLRFIQKEDFEGLINHLQIKNTKYFD
;
A
#
# COMPACT_ATOMS: atom_id res chain seq x y z
N MET A 1 49.01 10.53 42.87
CA MET A 1 47.57 10.83 42.55
C MET A 1 47.21 10.76 41.07
N VAL A 2 48.01 10.15 40.20
CA VAL A 2 47.77 10.12 38.72
C VAL A 2 47.27 8.75 38.21
N LYS A 3 47.40 7.68 39.01
CA LYS A 3 47.00 6.31 38.59
C LYS A 3 45.49 5.98 38.69
N LYS A 4 44.67 6.81 39.35
CA LYS A 4 43.24 6.55 39.51
C LYS A 4 42.39 7.05 38.33
N TYR A 5 42.89 7.99 37.54
CA TYR A 5 42.14 8.54 36.39
C TYR A 5 42.35 7.78 35.08
N LEU A 6 43.39 6.95 35.00
CA LEU A 6 43.64 6.16 33.79
C LEU A 6 42.73 4.93 33.66
N ILE A 7 42.23 4.40 34.78
CA ILE A 7 41.31 3.24 34.79
C ILE A 7 39.87 3.68 34.45
N LEU A 8 39.48 4.91 34.81
CA LEU A 8 38.17 5.44 34.50
C LEU A 8 38.02 5.77 33.00
N ALA A 9 39.09 6.22 32.34
CA ALA A 9 39.10 6.49 30.91
C ALA A 9 39.04 5.21 30.06
N PHE A 10 39.57 4.09 30.54
CA PHE A 10 39.54 2.80 29.84
C PHE A 10 38.19 2.09 29.97
N LEU A 11 37.42 2.35 31.03
CA LEU A 11 36.05 1.83 31.22
C LEU A 11 35.02 2.58 30.40
N CYS A 12 35.23 3.86 30.09
CA CYS A 12 34.33 4.61 29.21
C CYS A 12 34.45 4.21 27.73
N ILE A 13 35.58 3.64 27.29
CA ILE A 13 35.76 3.21 25.88
C ILE A 13 35.07 1.85 25.60
N LEU A 14 34.83 1.04 26.63
CA LEU A 14 34.18 -0.26 26.49
C LEU A 14 32.63 -0.19 26.49
N PHE A 15 32.04 0.97 26.85
CA PHE A 15 30.59 1.16 26.84
C PHE A 15 30.05 1.85 25.58
N PHE A 16 30.93 2.28 24.65
CA PHE A 16 30.52 2.88 23.37
C PHE A 16 30.71 1.97 22.16
N SER A 17 30.94 0.69 22.33
CA SER A 17 30.75 -0.28 21.28
C SER A 17 29.25 -0.68 21.26
N GLN A 18 28.42 0.23 20.80
CA GLN A 18 27.01 -0.11 20.49
C GLN A 18 26.96 -1.11 19.32
N PRO A 19 26.23 -2.20 19.45
CA PRO A 19 25.83 -3.01 18.29
C PRO A 19 24.72 -2.26 17.55
N GLY A 20 25.06 -1.13 16.91
CA GLY A 20 24.12 -0.29 16.16
C GLY A 20 24.16 -0.52 14.66
N ASN A 21 25.11 -1.32 14.15
CA ASN A 21 25.40 -1.32 12.70
C ASN A 21 24.75 -2.43 11.87
N SER A 22 24.09 -3.41 12.46
CA SER A 22 23.49 -4.49 11.67
C SER A 22 22.02 -4.23 11.32
N ALA A 23 21.27 -3.63 12.21
CA ALA A 23 19.87 -3.27 11.96
C ALA A 23 19.79 -2.13 10.94
N GLU A 24 20.59 -1.06 11.07
CA GLU A 24 20.62 0.03 10.09
C GLU A 24 21.00 -0.42 8.67
N LYS A 25 21.95 -1.36 8.52
CA LYS A 25 22.30 -1.92 7.20
C LYS A 25 21.20 -2.79 6.61
N GLY A 26 20.43 -3.48 7.45
CA GLY A 26 19.27 -4.26 7.01
C GLY A 26 18.18 -3.36 6.45
N ASP A 27 17.86 -2.29 7.16
CA ASP A 27 16.85 -1.32 6.76
C ASP A 27 17.24 -0.57 5.47
N GLU A 28 18.52 -0.21 5.30
CA GLU A 28 19.02 0.42 4.07
C GLU A 28 18.83 -0.48 2.83
N LEU A 29 19.05 -1.78 2.97
CA LEU A 29 18.85 -2.72 1.87
C LEU A 29 17.37 -2.84 1.50
N ILE A 30 16.51 -2.94 2.51
CA ILE A 30 15.04 -2.98 2.32
C ILE A 30 14.55 -1.69 1.66
N ILE A 31 15.02 -0.54 2.12
CA ILE A 31 14.68 0.77 1.53
C ILE A 31 15.02 0.80 0.04
N ARG A 32 16.22 0.37 -0.34
CA ARG A 32 16.65 0.32 -1.75
C ARG A 32 15.78 -0.60 -2.59
N GLU A 33 15.49 -1.81 -2.10
CA GLU A 33 14.61 -2.76 -2.79
C GLU A 33 13.21 -2.14 -3.05
N ILE A 34 12.69 -1.39 -2.09
CA ILE A 34 11.39 -0.71 -2.20
C ILE A 34 11.49 0.47 -3.19
N GLU A 35 12.54 1.27 -3.10
CA GLU A 35 12.79 2.37 -4.04
C GLU A 35 12.89 1.85 -5.47
N ASP A 36 13.69 0.81 -5.71
CA ASP A 36 13.84 0.17 -7.03
C ASP A 36 12.50 -0.37 -7.55
N THR A 37 11.62 -0.83 -6.65
CA THR A 37 10.30 -1.34 -7.05
C THR A 37 9.32 -0.24 -7.41
N PHE A 38 9.28 0.88 -6.68
CA PHE A 38 8.18 1.84 -6.77
C PHE A 38 8.55 3.21 -7.37
N ALA A 39 9.83 3.57 -7.46
CA ALA A 39 10.21 4.91 -7.93
C ALA A 39 9.75 5.16 -9.38
N GLU A 40 9.98 4.21 -10.28
CA GLU A 40 9.57 4.31 -11.69
C GLU A 40 8.03 4.30 -11.82
N ASP A 41 7.33 3.53 -10.99
CA ASP A 41 5.87 3.44 -11.00
C ASP A 41 5.20 4.73 -10.54
N ILE A 42 5.80 5.43 -9.57
CA ILE A 42 5.32 6.74 -9.12
C ILE A 42 5.48 7.75 -10.27
N LEU A 43 6.61 7.75 -10.96
CA LEU A 43 6.83 8.60 -12.13
C LEU A 43 5.85 8.27 -13.25
N THR A 44 5.67 6.98 -13.54
CA THR A 44 4.71 6.50 -14.55
C THR A 44 3.28 6.89 -14.19
N SER A 45 2.91 6.83 -12.91
CA SER A 45 1.59 7.27 -12.42
C SER A 45 1.37 8.76 -12.69
N ASN A 46 2.38 9.60 -12.51
CA ASN A 46 2.30 11.02 -12.85
C ASN A 46 2.07 11.23 -14.34
N GLU A 47 2.76 10.49 -15.21
CA GLU A 47 2.56 10.55 -16.66
C GLU A 47 1.16 10.07 -17.09
N ILE A 48 0.66 9.01 -16.45
CA ILE A 48 -0.73 8.56 -16.65
C ILE A 48 -1.71 9.67 -16.27
N TYR A 49 -1.49 10.31 -15.13
CA TYR A 49 -2.36 11.40 -14.68
C TYR A 49 -2.32 12.63 -15.59
N LYS A 50 -1.16 13.00 -16.11
CA LYS A 50 -1.03 14.08 -17.12
C LYS A 50 -1.88 13.77 -18.36
N LYS A 51 -2.02 12.50 -18.73
CA LYS A 51 -2.83 12.02 -19.86
C LYS A 51 -4.28 11.67 -19.46
N ARG A 52 -4.76 12.03 -18.28
CA ARG A 52 -6.08 11.62 -17.77
C ARG A 52 -7.25 11.92 -18.69
N LYS A 53 -7.25 13.10 -19.37
CA LYS A 53 -8.30 13.46 -20.34
C LYS A 53 -8.38 12.47 -21.51
N PHE A 54 -7.23 11.96 -21.95
CA PHE A 54 -7.16 10.94 -23.01
C PHE A 54 -7.73 9.62 -22.50
N TYR A 55 -7.30 9.14 -21.32
CA TYR A 55 -7.79 7.88 -20.77
C TYR A 55 -9.28 7.91 -20.42
N ARG A 56 -9.80 9.04 -19.97
CA ARG A 56 -11.24 9.23 -19.75
C ARG A 56 -12.04 9.16 -21.05
N LYS A 57 -11.50 9.70 -22.13
CA LYS A 57 -12.13 9.62 -23.47
C LYS A 57 -12.06 8.21 -24.06
N TYR A 58 -11.01 7.44 -23.69
CA TYR A 58 -10.74 6.11 -24.22
C TYR A 58 -10.48 5.11 -23.08
N PRO A 59 -11.53 4.69 -22.31
CA PRO A 59 -11.37 3.81 -21.14
C PRO A 59 -10.66 2.49 -21.46
N ASN A 60 -10.88 1.92 -22.64
CA ASN A 60 -10.21 0.70 -23.11
C ASN A 60 -8.68 0.86 -23.20
N LYS A 61 -8.17 2.07 -23.44
CA LYS A 61 -6.72 2.34 -23.43
C LYS A 61 -6.17 2.40 -22.01
N PHE A 62 -6.96 2.85 -21.04
CA PHE A 62 -6.61 2.76 -19.63
C PHE A 62 -6.52 1.30 -19.17
N GLU A 63 -7.54 0.50 -19.50
CA GLU A 63 -7.60 -0.92 -19.16
C GLU A 63 -6.45 -1.74 -19.79
N ALA A 64 -6.10 -1.42 -21.04
CA ALA A 64 -5.04 -2.16 -21.75
C ALA A 64 -3.63 -1.93 -21.17
N GLY A 65 -3.40 -0.81 -20.49
CA GLY A 65 -2.08 -0.42 -19.97
C GLY A 65 -2.11 0.03 -18.51
N PRO A 66 -2.49 1.28 -18.20
CA PRO A 66 -2.39 1.85 -16.87
C PRO A 66 -3.01 1.01 -15.74
N ALA A 67 -4.19 0.44 -15.97
CA ALA A 67 -4.85 -0.41 -14.97
C ALA A 67 -4.00 -1.61 -14.55
N LYS A 68 -3.22 -2.18 -15.46
CA LYS A 68 -2.34 -3.33 -15.19
C LYS A 68 -1.21 -2.97 -14.24
N LEU A 69 -0.66 -1.76 -14.32
CA LEU A 69 0.37 -1.28 -13.40
C LEU A 69 -0.13 -1.30 -11.96
N PHE A 70 -1.29 -0.70 -11.71
CA PHE A 70 -1.88 -0.67 -10.37
C PHE A 70 -2.20 -2.07 -9.83
N LEU A 71 -2.67 -2.99 -10.70
CA LEU A 71 -2.95 -4.37 -10.31
C LEU A 71 -1.67 -5.17 -10.05
N PHE A 72 -0.63 -4.97 -10.86
CA PHE A 72 0.64 -5.68 -10.71
C PHE A 72 1.28 -5.43 -9.34
N HIS A 73 1.20 -4.19 -8.84
CA HIS A 73 1.75 -3.82 -7.54
C HIS A 73 0.77 -4.00 -6.37
N SER A 74 -0.44 -4.50 -6.61
CA SER A 74 -1.40 -4.78 -5.54
C SER A 74 -1.28 -6.22 -5.01
N ASN A 75 -1.64 -6.41 -3.74
CA ASN A 75 -1.83 -7.72 -3.12
C ASN A 75 -3.29 -7.84 -2.60
N PRO A 76 -4.26 -8.15 -3.48
CA PRO A 76 -5.67 -8.20 -3.11
C PRO A 76 -5.99 -9.33 -2.13
N GLU A 77 -5.21 -10.42 -2.11
CA GLU A 77 -5.38 -11.51 -1.15
C GLU A 77 -5.02 -11.05 0.27
N LEU A 78 -3.86 -10.41 0.46
CA LEU A 78 -3.48 -9.87 1.76
C LEU A 78 -4.42 -8.72 2.18
N THR A 79 -4.90 -7.92 1.22
CA THR A 79 -5.95 -6.92 1.48
C THR A 79 -7.22 -7.57 2.02
N LEU A 80 -7.68 -8.65 1.39
CA LEU A 80 -8.85 -9.39 1.82
C LEU A 80 -8.64 -9.97 3.22
N LYS A 81 -7.53 -10.65 3.44
CA LYS A 81 -7.14 -11.19 4.76
C LYS A 81 -7.13 -10.08 5.83
N THR A 82 -6.58 -8.92 5.52
CA THR A 82 -6.54 -7.77 6.43
C THR A 82 -7.93 -7.22 6.72
N ILE A 83 -8.84 -7.18 5.73
CA ILE A 83 -10.24 -6.75 5.92
C ILE A 83 -10.99 -7.70 6.84
N PHE A 84 -10.88 -9.01 6.63
CA PHE A 84 -11.62 -10.03 7.38
C PHE A 84 -10.99 -10.30 8.74
N GLY A 85 -9.67 -10.21 8.86
CA GLY A 85 -8.89 -10.59 10.02
C GLY A 85 -8.73 -12.11 10.16
N ASP A 86 -7.84 -12.52 11.05
CA ASP A 86 -7.43 -13.91 11.21
C ASP A 86 -8.58 -14.85 11.66
N GLU A 87 -9.59 -14.30 12.33
CA GLU A 87 -10.76 -15.07 12.80
C GLU A 87 -11.77 -15.39 11.69
N ASN A 88 -11.97 -14.48 10.74
CA ASN A 88 -13.03 -14.61 9.74
C ASN A 88 -12.52 -15.03 8.36
N TYR A 89 -11.26 -14.69 8.02
CA TYR A 89 -10.70 -15.09 6.74
C TYR A 89 -10.71 -16.61 6.50
N PRO A 90 -10.37 -17.48 7.48
CA PRO A 90 -10.43 -18.93 7.32
C PRO A 90 -11.82 -19.52 7.08
N LYS A 91 -12.89 -18.77 7.39
CA LYS A 91 -14.28 -19.20 7.18
C LYS A 91 -14.71 -19.08 5.72
N ILE A 92 -13.95 -18.35 4.91
CA ILE A 92 -14.24 -18.16 3.49
C ILE A 92 -13.78 -19.42 2.75
N ASN A 93 -14.71 -20.11 2.08
CA ASN A 93 -14.35 -21.25 1.24
C ASN A 93 -13.49 -20.80 0.04
N LYS A 94 -12.81 -21.75 -0.60
CA LYS A 94 -11.87 -21.46 -1.70
C LYS A 94 -12.52 -20.74 -2.88
N GLN A 95 -13.76 -21.10 -3.23
CA GLN A 95 -14.48 -20.46 -4.32
C GLN A 95 -14.79 -19.00 -3.99
N ASN A 96 -15.44 -18.73 -2.86
CA ASN A 96 -15.76 -17.37 -2.42
C ASN A 96 -14.52 -16.52 -2.23
N SER A 97 -13.41 -17.10 -1.76
CA SER A 97 -12.13 -16.40 -1.64
C SER A 97 -11.62 -15.93 -3.01
N SER A 98 -11.64 -16.80 -4.01
CA SER A 98 -11.21 -16.45 -5.38
C SER A 98 -12.11 -15.37 -5.99
N GLU A 99 -13.42 -15.45 -5.80
CA GLU A 99 -14.39 -14.47 -6.32
C GLU A 99 -14.24 -13.12 -5.60
N LEU A 100 -14.03 -13.11 -4.29
CA LEU A 100 -13.76 -11.89 -3.52
C LEU A 100 -12.46 -11.22 -3.93
N ILE A 101 -11.40 -12.00 -4.17
CA ILE A 101 -10.12 -11.49 -4.66
C ILE A 101 -10.32 -10.82 -6.02
N GLU A 102 -11.06 -11.45 -6.94
CA GLU A 102 -11.33 -10.87 -8.26
C GLU A 102 -12.21 -9.61 -8.17
N ALA A 103 -13.21 -9.61 -7.30
CA ALA A 103 -14.05 -8.44 -7.05
C ALA A 103 -13.24 -7.27 -6.45
N LEU A 104 -12.21 -7.56 -5.60
CA LEU A 104 -11.29 -6.55 -5.09
C LEU A 104 -10.35 -6.02 -6.18
N LYS A 105 -9.81 -6.86 -7.06
CA LYS A 105 -9.03 -6.40 -8.23
C LYS A 105 -9.85 -5.42 -9.07
N ASN A 106 -11.09 -5.74 -9.36
CA ASN A 106 -11.98 -4.85 -10.09
C ASN A 106 -12.27 -3.56 -9.31
N THR A 107 -12.35 -3.62 -7.98
CA THR A 107 -12.46 -2.42 -7.14
C THR A 107 -11.21 -1.56 -7.23
N PHE A 108 -10.01 -2.13 -7.25
CA PHE A 108 -8.76 -1.37 -7.41
C PHE A 108 -8.66 -0.75 -8.80
N ARG A 109 -9.03 -1.48 -9.85
CA ARG A 109 -9.13 -0.92 -11.22
C ARG A 109 -10.05 0.29 -11.24
N ARG A 110 -11.24 0.16 -10.64
CA ARG A 110 -12.18 1.26 -10.52
C ARG A 110 -11.56 2.47 -9.80
N TYR A 111 -10.91 2.29 -8.65
CA TYR A 111 -10.28 3.39 -7.93
C TYR A 111 -9.15 4.03 -8.72
N ALA A 112 -8.35 3.26 -9.43
CA ALA A 112 -7.34 3.80 -10.31
C ALA A 112 -7.96 4.66 -11.44
N TYR A 113 -9.13 4.26 -11.96
CA TYR A 113 -9.86 5.03 -12.96
C TYR A 113 -10.52 6.28 -12.34
N GLU A 114 -11.15 6.15 -11.14
CA GLU A 114 -11.72 7.27 -10.37
C GLU A 114 -10.66 8.33 -10.04
N TRP A 115 -9.42 7.90 -9.80
CA TRP A 115 -8.32 8.81 -9.58
C TRP A 115 -8.05 9.72 -10.79
N LEU A 116 -8.28 9.27 -12.02
CA LEU A 116 -8.18 10.10 -13.22
C LEU A 116 -9.25 11.22 -13.26
N ASP A 117 -10.35 11.04 -12.55
CA ASP A 117 -11.42 12.05 -12.42
C ASP A 117 -11.11 13.09 -11.35
N SER A 118 -10.17 12.80 -10.47
CA SER A 118 -9.80 13.74 -9.44
C SER A 118 -9.16 14.98 -10.07
N ASN A 119 -9.67 16.17 -9.73
CA ASN A 119 -9.07 17.45 -10.12
C ASN A 119 -7.81 17.80 -9.31
N LEU A 120 -7.19 16.78 -8.74
CA LEU A 120 -5.97 16.92 -7.95
C LEU A 120 -4.81 17.11 -8.93
N ASN A 121 -4.38 18.35 -9.11
CA ASN A 121 -3.19 18.66 -9.90
C ASN A 121 -1.97 18.33 -9.04
N THR A 122 -1.54 17.07 -9.04
CA THR A 122 -0.54 16.60 -8.09
C THR A 122 0.48 15.70 -8.78
N ASP A 123 1.73 16.12 -8.71
CA ASP A 123 2.84 15.22 -8.92
C ASP A 123 3.05 14.42 -7.61
N LEU A 124 3.06 13.10 -7.74
CA LEU A 124 3.38 12.18 -6.65
C LEU A 124 4.90 12.07 -6.52
N LYS A 125 5.41 12.08 -5.29
CA LYS A 125 6.83 11.87 -5.00
C LYS A 125 6.97 10.91 -3.83
N LEU A 126 7.87 9.94 -3.94
CA LEU A 126 8.27 9.15 -2.79
C LEU A 126 9.02 10.07 -1.82
N HIS A 127 8.47 10.25 -0.64
CA HIS A 127 9.02 11.14 0.39
C HIS A 127 9.85 10.37 1.42
N LYS A 128 9.30 9.25 1.91
CA LYS A 128 9.92 8.47 2.99
C LYS A 128 9.46 7.03 2.95
N ILE A 129 10.34 6.12 3.36
CA ILE A 129 10.03 4.72 3.62
C ILE A 129 10.28 4.45 5.10
N ASN A 130 9.27 3.93 5.78
CA ASN A 130 9.36 3.47 7.17
C ASN A 130 9.36 1.94 7.16
N VAL A 131 10.51 1.31 7.37
CA VAL A 131 10.64 -0.13 7.54
C VAL A 131 10.00 -0.52 8.86
N LEU A 132 9.12 -1.51 8.87
CA LEU A 132 8.49 -2.04 10.07
C LEU A 132 9.14 -3.35 10.52
N ASP A 133 9.48 -4.20 9.56
CA ASP A 133 10.21 -5.45 9.71
C ASP A 133 10.73 -5.90 8.33
N ASP A 134 11.35 -7.08 8.25
CA ASP A 134 11.97 -7.62 7.01
C ASP A 134 10.98 -7.77 5.83
N ASN A 135 9.68 -7.83 6.13
CA ASN A 135 8.65 -8.09 5.12
C ASN A 135 7.58 -6.98 5.03
N ASN A 136 7.62 -5.98 5.89
CA ASN A 136 6.59 -4.95 5.95
C ASN A 136 7.21 -3.55 6.02
N ALA A 137 6.66 -2.63 5.24
CA ALA A 137 7.04 -1.23 5.26
C ALA A 137 5.85 -0.31 4.94
N ILE A 138 6.02 0.98 5.22
CA ILE A 138 5.08 2.02 4.85
C ILE A 138 5.81 3.03 3.96
N LEU A 139 5.33 3.18 2.73
CA LEU A 139 5.78 4.24 1.84
C LEU A 139 4.94 5.48 2.10
N ILE A 140 5.59 6.58 2.31
CA ILE A 140 4.98 7.91 2.39
C ILE A 140 5.17 8.58 1.02
N VAL A 141 4.06 8.76 0.31
CA VAL A 141 4.03 9.41 -1.00
C VAL A 141 3.46 10.80 -0.83
N GLU A 142 4.30 11.79 -0.98
CA GLU A 142 3.92 13.20 -0.92
C GLU A 142 3.07 13.56 -2.14
N ARG A 143 2.06 14.39 -1.89
CA ARG A 143 1.20 14.98 -2.90
C ARG A 143 1.34 16.48 -2.85
N ASP A 144 1.87 17.07 -3.90
CA ASP A 144 1.94 18.53 -4.01
C ASP A 144 0.54 19.10 -4.25
N MET A 145 -0.20 19.34 -3.17
CA MET A 145 -1.53 19.92 -3.20
C MET A 145 -1.48 21.38 -2.76
N LYS A 146 -1.75 22.30 -3.67
CA LYS A 146 -1.74 23.75 -3.39
C LYS A 146 -2.78 24.19 -2.35
N ILE A 147 -3.79 23.38 -2.06
CA ILE A 147 -4.96 23.79 -1.26
C ILE A 147 -5.00 23.09 0.10
N ILE A 148 -4.51 21.88 0.21
CA ILE A 148 -4.48 21.10 1.46
C ILE A 148 -3.04 20.64 1.66
N PRO A 149 -2.24 21.36 2.48
CA PRO A 149 -0.89 20.89 2.82
C PRO A 149 -0.98 19.59 3.60
N ASP A 150 0.05 18.74 3.44
CA ASP A 150 0.32 17.54 4.24
C ASP A 150 -0.67 16.36 4.06
N LEU A 151 -1.32 16.22 2.91
CA LEU A 151 -2.09 15.02 2.62
C LEU A 151 -1.22 13.92 2.00
N ASP A 152 -0.34 13.35 2.80
CA ASP A 152 0.51 12.24 2.38
C ASP A 152 -0.31 10.96 2.20
N LEU A 153 -0.10 10.32 1.06
CA LEU A 153 -0.61 8.98 0.80
C LEU A 153 0.33 7.97 1.47
N LYS A 154 -0.19 7.18 2.39
CA LYS A 154 0.51 6.05 3.00
C LYS A 154 0.18 4.78 2.23
N LEU A 155 1.18 4.12 1.65
CA LEU A 155 1.05 2.81 1.03
C LEU A 155 1.68 1.77 1.97
N PHE A 156 0.90 0.80 2.40
CA PHE A 156 1.37 -0.32 3.22
C PHE A 156 1.77 -1.46 2.29
N VAL A 157 3.04 -1.82 2.34
CA VAL A 157 3.62 -2.83 1.45
C VAL A 157 4.09 -4.04 2.21
N HIS A 158 4.01 -5.18 1.55
CA HIS A 158 4.49 -6.47 2.05
C HIS A 158 5.36 -7.15 0.99
N LYS A 159 6.45 -7.76 1.43
CA LYS A 159 7.36 -8.53 0.59
C LYS A 159 6.77 -9.90 0.29
N THR A 160 6.72 -10.25 -0.98
CA THR A 160 6.25 -11.54 -1.50
C THR A 160 7.36 -12.18 -2.34
N ASP A 161 7.17 -13.42 -2.78
CA ASP A 161 8.09 -14.06 -3.74
C ASP A 161 8.18 -13.31 -5.08
N LEU A 162 7.18 -12.47 -5.38
CA LEU A 162 7.13 -11.62 -6.57
C LEU A 162 7.53 -10.16 -6.29
N GLY A 163 8.27 -9.91 -5.21
CA GLY A 163 8.70 -8.58 -4.77
C GLY A 163 7.67 -7.87 -3.88
N TRP A 164 7.90 -6.58 -3.66
CA TRP A 164 7.08 -5.76 -2.79
C TRP A 164 5.72 -5.44 -3.42
N LYS A 165 4.64 -5.61 -2.66
CA LYS A 165 3.25 -5.39 -3.10
C LYS A 165 2.48 -4.55 -2.10
N VAL A 166 1.65 -3.63 -2.62
CA VAL A 166 0.74 -2.81 -1.81
C VAL A 166 -0.48 -3.64 -1.42
N PHE A 167 -0.78 -3.71 -0.12
CA PHE A 167 -1.97 -4.41 0.38
C PHE A 167 -2.97 -3.49 1.11
N ASP A 168 -2.54 -2.28 1.49
CA ASP A 168 -3.40 -1.30 2.12
C ASP A 168 -2.92 0.12 1.79
N PHE A 169 -3.80 1.09 1.92
CA PHE A 169 -3.44 2.49 1.75
C PHE A 169 -4.24 3.38 2.70
N GLY A 170 -3.76 4.59 2.89
CA GLY A 170 -4.44 5.52 3.79
C GLY A 170 -3.91 6.93 3.71
N PHE A 171 -4.58 7.82 4.47
CA PHE A 171 -4.21 9.22 4.65
C PHE A 171 -4.41 9.55 6.13
N TRP A 172 -3.52 10.28 6.76
CA TRP A 172 -3.56 10.55 8.19
C TRP A 172 -3.75 9.25 9.00
N ASP A 173 -4.83 9.15 9.78
CA ASP A 173 -5.22 7.94 10.54
C ASP A 173 -6.21 7.04 9.80
N PHE A 174 -6.65 7.43 8.61
CA PHE A 174 -7.54 6.64 7.79
C PHE A 174 -6.77 5.49 7.13
N ARG A 175 -7.31 4.26 7.24
CA ARG A 175 -6.83 3.08 6.52
C ARG A 175 -7.97 2.47 5.73
N TYR A 176 -7.72 2.14 4.47
CA TYR A 176 -8.71 1.55 3.57
C TYR A 176 -9.25 0.24 4.11
N THR A 177 -8.39 -0.70 4.52
CA THR A 177 -8.82 -2.00 5.04
C THR A 177 -9.67 -1.87 6.31
N ARG A 178 -9.34 -0.93 7.22
CA ARG A 178 -10.13 -0.65 8.43
C ARG A 178 -11.52 -0.12 8.09
N MET A 179 -11.62 0.80 7.13
CA MET A 179 -12.90 1.31 6.64
C MET A 179 -13.72 0.21 5.99
N LYS A 180 -13.10 -0.63 5.15
CA LYS A 180 -13.79 -1.73 4.48
C LYS A 180 -14.25 -2.80 5.46
N ARG A 181 -13.45 -3.16 6.45
CA ARG A 181 -13.88 -4.05 7.54
C ARG A 181 -15.17 -3.56 8.18
N ARG A 182 -15.25 -2.28 8.54
CA ARG A 182 -16.46 -1.69 9.11
C ARG A 182 -17.65 -1.73 8.15
N ASN A 183 -17.43 -1.41 6.88
CA ASN A 183 -18.49 -1.40 5.87
C ASN A 183 -19.00 -2.81 5.53
N TYR A 184 -18.13 -3.83 5.63
CA TYR A 184 -18.48 -5.21 5.32
C TYR A 184 -18.88 -6.02 6.58
N LEU A 185 -18.86 -5.39 7.76
CA LEU A 185 -19.10 -6.06 9.05
C LEU A 185 -20.40 -6.90 9.04
N ARG A 186 -21.47 -6.37 8.45
CA ARG A 186 -22.75 -7.07 8.34
C ARG A 186 -22.68 -8.38 7.54
N PHE A 187 -21.86 -8.42 6.50
CA PHE A 187 -21.66 -9.63 5.69
C PHE A 187 -20.74 -10.61 6.45
N ILE A 188 -19.66 -10.09 7.04
CA ILE A 188 -18.68 -10.89 7.80
C ILE A 188 -19.37 -11.60 8.97
N GLN A 189 -20.19 -10.89 9.75
CA GLN A 189 -20.88 -11.46 10.91
C GLN A 189 -21.94 -12.50 10.55
N LYS A 190 -22.53 -12.39 9.37
CA LYS A 190 -23.54 -13.34 8.86
C LYS A 190 -22.93 -14.43 8.00
N GLU A 191 -21.63 -14.39 7.75
CA GLU A 191 -20.92 -15.25 6.80
C GLU A 191 -21.54 -15.22 5.38
N ASP A 192 -22.18 -14.07 5.02
CA ASP A 192 -22.82 -13.83 3.74
C ASP A 192 -21.80 -13.37 2.69
N PHE A 193 -20.90 -14.28 2.31
CA PHE A 193 -19.82 -13.97 1.37
C PHE A 193 -20.34 -13.76 -0.06
N GLU A 194 -21.36 -14.49 -0.47
CA GLU A 194 -22.03 -14.33 -1.77
C GLU A 194 -22.70 -12.96 -1.86
N GLY A 195 -23.39 -12.52 -0.83
CA GLY A 195 -23.98 -11.19 -0.75
C GLY A 195 -22.93 -10.08 -0.84
N LEU A 196 -21.74 -10.28 -0.25
CA LEU A 196 -20.62 -9.34 -0.37
C LEU A 196 -20.05 -9.32 -1.79
N ILE A 197 -19.84 -10.48 -2.41
CA ILE A 197 -19.37 -10.61 -3.79
C ILE A 197 -20.31 -9.83 -4.73
N ASN A 198 -21.61 -10.12 -4.65
CA ASN A 198 -22.62 -9.43 -5.45
C ASN A 198 -22.62 -7.91 -5.23
N HIS A 199 -22.52 -7.47 -3.96
CA HIS A 199 -22.41 -6.06 -3.62
C HIS A 199 -21.21 -5.36 -4.28
N LEU A 200 -20.04 -6.02 -4.31
CA LEU A 200 -18.84 -5.51 -4.96
C LEU A 200 -18.97 -5.50 -6.48
N GLN A 201 -19.51 -6.57 -7.06
CA GLN A 201 -19.73 -6.68 -8.50
C GLN A 201 -20.66 -5.58 -9.01
N ILE A 202 -21.82 -5.38 -8.37
CA ILE A 202 -22.75 -4.29 -8.73
C ILE A 202 -22.08 -2.92 -8.68
N LYS A 203 -21.24 -2.65 -7.68
CA LYS A 203 -20.50 -1.38 -7.58
C LYS A 203 -19.47 -1.21 -8.68
N ASN A 204 -18.82 -2.29 -9.08
CA ASN A 204 -17.78 -2.24 -10.09
C ASN A 204 -18.39 -2.10 -11.50
N THR A 205 -19.45 -2.83 -11.81
CA THR A 205 -20.12 -2.79 -13.12
C THR A 205 -20.64 -1.40 -13.45
N LYS A 206 -21.30 -0.73 -12.50
CA LYS A 206 -21.82 0.63 -12.69
C LYS A 206 -20.79 1.68 -13.10
N TYR A 207 -19.53 1.36 -13.00
CA TYR A 207 -18.46 2.30 -13.27
C TYR A 207 -17.83 2.12 -14.66
N PHE A 208 -17.92 0.92 -15.23
CA PHE A 208 -17.31 0.58 -16.52
C PHE A 208 -18.32 0.50 -17.66
N ASP A 209 -19.63 0.61 -17.36
CA ASP A 209 -20.73 0.75 -18.32
C ASP A 209 -21.02 2.24 -18.60
#